data_363b75ee9dd6e15094eea4f8a456e10f
#
_entry.id   363b75ee9dd6e15094eea4f8a456e10f
#
_cell.length_a   1.000
_cell.length_b   1.000
_cell.length_c   1.000
_cell.angle_alpha   90.00
_cell.angle_beta   90.00
_cell.angle_gamma   90.00
#
_symmetry.space_group_name_H-M   'P 1'
#
loop_
_entity.id
_entity.type
_entity.pdbx_description
1 polymer ?
#
loop_
_entity_poly.entity_id
_entity_poly.type
_entity_poly.pdbx_seq_one_letter_code
_entity_poly.pdbx_strand_id
1 'polypeptide(L)'
;MQRRYDAAIQDAKHRDTETITQEFEQSVAQSQAVIARPVGEIDRLTSSDRELYTSYYHLVSARQRLPEDAGWSLFRAVADETIFHNYREHVRFAALTIDGKGLENYGDFFMVLREEMIAGRATVFEENSVLWMKRHNLNYNDFDKLPPGSRATWPERGRLAVAKLGTKLETTTTSSDFTALLLQSGATSEQDDFIEVHIYGDLSIHSVKQLILDTPRRKMQKHEVKKLQDKVKKLGADVEVIT
;
A
#
# COMPACT_ATOMS: atom_id res chain seq x y z
N MET A 1 5.96 -17.67 5.70
CA MET A 1 5.80 -17.31 4.28
C MET A 1 6.28 -18.46 3.37
N GLN A 2 7.51 -18.99 3.50
CA GLN A 2 8.06 -20.05 2.61
C GLN A 2 7.12 -21.24 2.40
N ARG A 3 6.59 -21.85 3.47
CA ARG A 3 5.68 -23.00 3.34
C ARG A 3 4.42 -22.69 2.52
N ARG A 4 3.86 -21.49 2.66
CA ARG A 4 2.68 -21.06 1.90
C ARG A 4 3.02 -20.84 0.43
N TYR A 5 4.18 -20.26 0.16
CA TYR A 5 4.69 -20.10 -1.19
C TYR A 5 4.92 -21.46 -1.87
N ASP A 6 5.61 -22.38 -1.20
CA ASP A 6 5.86 -23.72 -1.76
C ASP A 6 4.55 -24.46 -2.04
N ALA A 7 3.56 -24.35 -1.16
CA ALA A 7 2.23 -24.92 -1.38
C ALA A 7 1.53 -24.29 -2.60
N ALA A 8 1.62 -22.95 -2.77
CA ALA A 8 1.04 -22.28 -3.94
C ALA A 8 1.71 -22.71 -5.26
N ILE A 9 3.04 -22.90 -5.26
CA ILE A 9 3.76 -23.40 -6.44
C ILE A 9 3.37 -24.85 -6.76
N GLN A 10 3.19 -25.72 -5.76
CA GLN A 10 2.72 -27.08 -6.00
C GLN A 10 1.29 -27.11 -6.55
N ASP A 11 0.40 -26.27 -5.99
CA ASP A 11 -0.96 -26.11 -6.49
C ASP A 11 -0.97 -25.59 -7.94
N ALA A 12 -0.13 -24.63 -8.28
CA ALA A 12 0.01 -24.11 -9.64
C ALA A 12 0.41 -25.19 -10.64
N LYS A 13 1.31 -26.12 -10.27
CA LYS A 13 1.67 -27.28 -11.10
C LYS A 13 0.49 -28.21 -11.34
N HIS A 14 -0.30 -28.48 -10.31
CA HIS A 14 -1.49 -29.34 -10.44
C HIS A 14 -2.60 -28.71 -11.31
N ARG A 15 -2.64 -27.36 -11.39
CA ARG A 15 -3.64 -26.63 -12.16
C ARG A 15 -3.13 -26.16 -13.53
N ASP A 16 -1.93 -26.54 -13.95
CA ASP A 16 -1.27 -26.08 -15.18
C ASP A 16 -1.13 -24.55 -15.27
N THR A 17 -0.96 -23.89 -14.11
CA THR A 17 -0.81 -22.41 -14.01
C THR A 17 0.61 -21.99 -13.62
N GLU A 18 1.61 -22.88 -13.68
CA GLU A 18 2.98 -22.59 -13.21
C GLU A 18 3.61 -21.39 -13.96
N THR A 19 3.49 -21.36 -15.28
CA THR A 19 4.06 -20.28 -16.10
C THR A 19 3.48 -18.91 -15.72
N ILE A 20 2.16 -18.80 -15.67
CA ILE A 20 1.50 -17.53 -15.32
C ILE A 20 1.77 -17.13 -13.85
N THR A 21 1.96 -18.11 -12.95
CA THR A 21 2.34 -17.85 -11.56
C THR A 21 3.75 -17.27 -11.46
N GLN A 22 4.70 -17.74 -12.26
CA GLN A 22 6.06 -17.20 -12.33
C GLN A 22 6.07 -15.78 -12.94
N GLU A 23 5.29 -15.55 -14.00
CA GLU A 23 5.13 -14.21 -14.60
C GLU A 23 4.51 -13.23 -13.60
N PHE A 24 3.50 -13.65 -12.85
CA PHE A 24 2.89 -12.85 -11.79
C PHE A 24 3.91 -12.52 -10.68
N GLU A 25 4.68 -13.50 -10.21
CA GLU A 25 5.73 -13.29 -9.21
C GLU A 25 6.74 -12.24 -9.68
N GLN A 26 7.23 -12.37 -10.92
CA GLN A 26 8.18 -11.44 -11.51
C GLN A 26 7.59 -10.03 -11.65
N SER A 27 6.33 -9.92 -12.09
CA SER A 27 5.63 -8.64 -12.19
C SER A 27 5.51 -7.96 -10.83
N VAL A 28 5.10 -8.71 -9.79
CA VAL A 28 5.01 -8.16 -8.43
C VAL A 28 6.40 -7.89 -7.83
N ALA A 29 7.43 -8.63 -8.18
CA ALA A 29 8.81 -8.32 -7.77
C ALA A 29 9.30 -6.97 -8.33
N GLN A 30 8.69 -6.44 -9.40
CA GLN A 30 8.93 -5.11 -9.96
C GLN A 30 7.91 -4.06 -9.50
N SER A 31 6.93 -4.45 -8.68
CA SER A 31 5.88 -3.54 -8.19
C SER A 31 6.46 -2.43 -7.30
N GLN A 32 5.70 -1.35 -7.19
CA GLN A 32 6.04 -0.15 -6.43
C GLN A 32 5.13 -0.03 -5.18
N ALA A 33 5.54 0.79 -4.23
CA ALA A 33 4.67 1.20 -3.12
C ALA A 33 3.94 2.50 -3.49
N VAL A 34 2.64 2.56 -3.21
CA VAL A 34 1.79 3.72 -3.49
C VAL A 34 0.99 4.12 -2.26
N ILE A 35 0.85 5.42 -2.03
CA ILE A 35 0.01 5.99 -0.97
C ILE A 35 -1.04 6.88 -1.62
N ALA A 36 -2.32 6.54 -1.44
CA ALA A 36 -3.43 7.39 -1.90
C ALA A 36 -3.79 8.43 -0.84
N ARG A 37 -3.95 9.70 -1.25
CA ARG A 37 -4.29 10.81 -0.34
C ARG A 37 -5.16 11.87 -1.02
N PRO A 38 -5.96 12.61 -0.22
CA PRO A 38 -6.70 13.76 -0.71
C PRO A 38 -5.77 14.94 -0.99
N VAL A 39 -6.23 15.89 -1.82
CA VAL A 39 -5.45 17.05 -2.25
C VAL A 39 -4.87 17.89 -1.10
N GLY A 40 -5.58 18.03 0.00
CA GLY A 40 -5.10 18.82 1.14
C GLY A 40 -3.81 18.28 1.74
N GLU A 41 -3.65 16.95 1.80
CA GLU A 41 -2.40 16.35 2.24
C GLU A 41 -1.26 16.53 1.22
N ILE A 42 -1.58 16.46 -0.07
CA ILE A 42 -0.60 16.74 -1.13
C ILE A 42 -0.14 18.21 -1.08
N ASP A 43 -1.06 19.13 -0.91
CA ASP A 43 -0.75 20.57 -0.77
C ASP A 43 0.15 20.83 0.44
N ARG A 44 -0.13 20.18 1.57
CA ARG A 44 0.70 20.26 2.77
C ARG A 44 2.10 19.69 2.49
N LEU A 45 2.20 18.45 2.02
CA LEU A 45 3.48 17.78 1.76
C LEU A 45 4.35 18.53 0.74
N THR A 46 3.73 19.25 -0.19
CA THR A 46 4.41 20.03 -1.21
C THR A 46 4.57 21.52 -0.85
N SER A 47 4.25 21.95 0.39
CA SER A 47 4.38 23.34 0.83
C SER A 47 5.85 23.75 1.02
N SER A 48 6.71 22.81 1.41
CA SER A 48 8.16 22.98 1.46
C SER A 48 8.88 21.63 1.26
N ASP A 49 10.19 21.66 1.05
CA ASP A 49 11.04 20.48 0.95
C ASP A 49 11.28 19.76 2.30
N ARG A 50 10.88 20.42 3.41
CA ARG A 50 11.03 19.90 4.78
C ARG A 50 9.78 19.26 5.34
N GLU A 51 8.66 19.35 4.61
CA GLU A 51 7.42 18.72 5.05
C GLU A 51 7.54 17.20 5.09
N LEU A 52 7.03 16.62 6.17
CA LEU A 52 7.06 15.18 6.38
C LEU A 52 5.66 14.60 6.26
N TYR A 53 5.57 13.47 5.57
CA TYR A 53 4.41 12.60 5.64
C TYR A 53 4.51 11.80 6.93
N THR A 54 3.75 12.22 7.93
CA THR A 54 3.76 11.67 9.28
C THR A 54 2.69 10.61 9.48
N SER A 55 2.76 9.86 10.58
CA SER A 55 1.74 8.87 10.90
C SER A 55 0.43 9.51 11.33
N TYR A 56 -0.65 8.73 11.25
CA TYR A 56 -1.95 9.08 11.82
C TYR A 56 -1.82 9.52 13.28
N TYR A 57 -1.04 8.80 14.08
CA TYR A 57 -0.82 9.08 15.50
C TYR A 57 -0.19 10.45 15.74
N HIS A 58 0.82 10.81 14.96
CA HIS A 58 1.44 12.12 15.04
C HIS A 58 0.49 13.24 14.63
N LEU A 59 -0.32 13.03 13.59
CA LEU A 59 -1.32 14.03 13.16
C LEU A 59 -2.40 14.26 14.22
N VAL A 60 -2.87 13.20 14.87
CA VAL A 60 -3.86 13.30 15.96
C VAL A 60 -3.24 13.95 17.19
N SER A 61 -2.04 13.55 17.61
CA SER A 61 -1.36 14.15 18.77
C SER A 61 -1.04 15.64 18.55
N ALA A 62 -0.70 16.03 17.32
CA ALA A 62 -0.49 17.41 16.93
C ALA A 62 -1.79 18.21 16.70
N ARG A 63 -2.97 17.60 16.90
CA ARG A 63 -4.30 18.18 16.65
C ARG A 63 -4.50 18.65 15.20
N GLN A 64 -3.76 18.08 14.26
CA GLN A 64 -3.88 18.36 12.83
C GLN A 64 -4.91 17.45 12.16
N ARG A 65 -5.33 16.38 12.84
CA ARG A 65 -6.39 15.48 12.42
C ARG A 65 -7.25 15.12 13.63
N LEU A 66 -8.56 15.12 13.45
CA LEU A 66 -9.48 14.56 14.45
C LEU A 66 -9.35 13.03 14.45
N PRO A 67 -9.47 12.38 15.62
CA PRO A 67 -9.63 10.94 15.67
C PRO A 67 -10.79 10.52 14.75
N GLU A 68 -10.57 9.50 13.95
CA GLU A 68 -11.64 8.89 13.17
C GLU A 68 -12.68 8.27 14.11
N ASP A 69 -13.84 7.87 13.55
CA ASP A 69 -14.94 7.29 14.31
C ASP A 69 -14.42 6.29 15.35
N ALA A 70 -14.85 6.43 16.60
CA ALA A 70 -14.22 5.80 17.77
C ALA A 70 -14.00 4.27 17.62
N GLY A 71 -14.86 3.59 16.85
CA GLY A 71 -14.75 2.17 16.58
C GLY A 71 -13.55 1.81 15.70
N TRP A 72 -13.39 2.45 14.54
CA TRP A 72 -12.31 2.14 13.59
C TRP A 72 -10.94 2.54 14.13
N SER A 73 -10.83 3.72 14.74
CA SER A 73 -9.58 4.19 15.36
C SER A 73 -9.10 3.27 16.49
N LEU A 74 -10.02 2.71 17.25
CA LEU A 74 -9.68 1.74 18.30
C LEU A 74 -9.17 0.42 17.70
N PHE A 75 -9.87 -0.13 16.70
CA PHE A 75 -9.41 -1.33 15.99
C PHE A 75 -8.06 -1.13 15.32
N ARG A 76 -7.84 0.04 14.72
CA ARG A 76 -6.55 0.40 14.12
C ARG A 76 -5.44 0.42 15.17
N ALA A 77 -5.68 1.09 16.29
CA ALA A 77 -4.71 1.15 17.38
C ALA A 77 -4.36 -0.24 17.94
N VAL A 78 -5.37 -1.12 18.08
CA VAL A 78 -5.17 -2.51 18.50
C VAL A 78 -4.36 -3.30 17.48
N ALA A 79 -4.69 -3.20 16.20
CA ALA A 79 -3.95 -3.89 15.14
C ALA A 79 -2.49 -3.42 15.08
N ASP A 80 -2.28 -2.10 15.06
CA ASP A 80 -0.95 -1.52 14.97
C ASP A 80 -0.10 -1.85 16.22
N GLU A 81 -0.69 -1.84 17.42
CA GLU A 81 0.01 -2.27 18.64
C GLU A 81 0.38 -3.75 18.61
N THR A 82 -0.55 -4.61 18.16
CA THR A 82 -0.32 -6.05 18.10
C THR A 82 0.72 -6.44 17.04
N ILE A 83 0.71 -5.78 15.88
CA ILE A 83 1.61 -6.11 14.77
C ILE A 83 2.96 -5.43 14.88
N PHE A 84 3.01 -4.19 15.40
CA PHE A 84 4.23 -3.36 15.42
C PHE A 84 4.73 -3.05 16.83
N HIS A 85 3.94 -3.34 17.86
CA HIS A 85 4.26 -3.06 19.26
C HIS A 85 4.78 -1.63 19.44
N ASN A 86 5.99 -1.45 19.96
CA ASN A 86 6.59 -0.13 20.22
C ASN A 86 6.90 0.71 18.97
N TYR A 87 6.67 0.21 17.74
CA TYR A 87 7.03 0.90 16.50
C TYR A 87 5.84 1.50 15.75
N ARG A 88 4.61 1.30 16.20
CA ARG A 88 3.38 1.70 15.48
C ARG A 88 3.37 3.16 15.02
N GLU A 89 3.88 4.09 15.85
CA GLU A 89 3.91 5.52 15.53
C GLU A 89 4.93 5.85 14.44
N HIS A 90 5.88 4.96 14.20
CA HIS A 90 6.93 5.12 13.21
C HIS A 90 6.63 4.40 11.89
N VAL A 91 5.49 3.68 11.78
CA VAL A 91 5.12 2.98 10.55
C VAL A 91 4.25 3.85 9.66
N ARG A 92 4.57 3.86 8.36
CA ARG A 92 3.77 4.45 7.29
C ARG A 92 3.20 3.32 6.44
N PHE A 93 1.95 3.47 6.05
CA PHE A 93 1.20 2.45 5.31
C PHE A 93 1.06 2.85 3.86
N ALA A 94 1.33 1.90 2.98
CA ALA A 94 1.17 2.02 1.53
C ALA A 94 0.57 0.72 0.99
N ALA A 95 0.24 0.67 -0.29
CA ALA A 95 -0.16 -0.55 -0.99
C ALA A 95 0.88 -0.92 -2.05
N LEU A 96 1.00 -2.21 -2.40
CA LEU A 96 1.71 -2.62 -3.61
C LEU A 96 0.89 -2.29 -4.85
N THR A 97 1.56 -1.80 -5.88
CA THR A 97 0.94 -1.47 -7.18
C THR A 97 1.87 -1.82 -8.33
N ILE A 98 1.29 -2.24 -9.46
CA ILE A 98 2.01 -2.49 -10.72
C ILE A 98 1.96 -1.24 -11.61
N ASP A 99 0.83 -0.56 -11.66
CA ASP A 99 0.57 0.58 -12.57
C ASP A 99 0.70 1.96 -11.91
N GLY A 100 1.05 2.00 -10.63
CA GLY A 100 1.18 3.24 -9.86
C GLY A 100 -0.15 3.77 -9.28
N LYS A 101 -1.29 3.17 -9.62
CA LYS A 101 -2.57 3.55 -9.02
C LYS A 101 -2.69 2.98 -7.60
N GLY A 102 -3.31 3.75 -6.72
CA GLY A 102 -3.58 3.39 -5.34
C GLY A 102 -5.04 3.07 -5.08
N LEU A 103 -5.35 2.87 -3.80
CA LEU A 103 -6.70 2.59 -3.33
C LEU A 103 -7.55 3.86 -3.35
N GLU A 104 -8.62 3.84 -4.09
CA GLU A 104 -9.51 4.98 -4.34
C GLU A 104 -10.22 5.50 -3.09
N ASN A 105 -10.46 4.63 -2.09
CA ASN A 105 -11.11 4.98 -0.84
C ASN A 105 -10.26 5.92 0.05
N TYR A 106 -8.96 6.09 -0.26
CA TYR A 106 -8.05 6.92 0.53
C TYR A 106 -7.69 8.27 -0.12
N GLY A 107 -8.15 8.52 -1.33
CA GLY A 107 -7.99 9.81 -2.01
C GLY A 107 -7.73 9.71 -3.51
N ASP A 108 -7.74 10.86 -4.17
CA ASP A 108 -7.66 11.00 -5.64
C ASP A 108 -6.23 11.17 -6.16
N PHE A 109 -5.25 11.27 -5.24
CA PHE A 109 -3.84 11.42 -5.57
C PHE A 109 -3.05 10.20 -5.11
N PHE A 110 -2.28 9.62 -6.01
CA PHE A 110 -1.48 8.44 -5.77
C PHE A 110 0.01 8.82 -5.78
N MET A 111 0.62 8.78 -4.60
CA MET A 111 2.06 9.01 -4.43
C MET A 111 2.81 7.70 -4.64
N VAL A 112 3.44 7.53 -5.79
CA VAL A 112 4.33 6.39 -6.06
C VAL A 112 5.68 6.66 -5.44
N LEU A 113 6.16 5.77 -4.59
CA LEU A 113 7.38 5.95 -3.81
C LEU A 113 8.63 5.48 -4.57
N ARG A 114 9.75 6.14 -4.30
CA ARG A 114 11.07 5.72 -4.78
C ARG A 114 11.52 4.48 -4.05
N GLU A 115 11.85 3.42 -4.77
CA GLU A 115 12.28 2.14 -4.18
C GLU A 115 13.53 2.32 -3.32
N GLU A 116 14.51 3.06 -3.79
CA GLU A 116 15.76 3.33 -3.08
C GLU A 116 15.56 4.03 -1.72
N MET A 117 14.43 4.73 -1.54
CA MET A 117 14.11 5.42 -0.28
C MET A 117 13.40 4.52 0.73
N ILE A 118 12.87 3.37 0.30
CA ILE A 118 12.04 2.51 1.16
C ILE A 118 12.54 1.08 1.28
N ALA A 119 13.24 0.51 0.30
CA ALA A 119 13.56 -0.91 0.21
C ALA A 119 14.28 -1.47 1.46
N GLY A 120 15.17 -0.69 2.07
CA GLY A 120 15.91 -1.10 3.29
C GLY A 120 15.11 -1.01 4.58
N ARG A 121 13.87 -0.47 4.56
CA ARG A 121 13.04 -0.22 5.75
C ARG A 121 11.57 -0.52 5.52
N ALA A 122 11.24 -1.24 4.45
CA ALA A 122 9.90 -1.68 4.13
C ALA A 122 9.75 -3.19 4.27
N THR A 123 8.56 -3.59 4.70
CA THR A 123 8.06 -4.97 4.64
C THR A 123 6.70 -4.98 3.97
N VAL A 124 6.31 -6.13 3.45
CA VAL A 124 4.99 -6.35 2.87
C VAL A 124 4.17 -7.27 3.77
N PHE A 125 2.88 -6.99 3.85
CA PHE A 125 1.93 -7.72 4.66
C PHE A 125 0.73 -8.12 3.79
N GLU A 126 0.22 -9.33 3.95
CA GLU A 126 -0.68 -9.95 2.97
C GLU A 126 -2.00 -9.19 2.72
N GLU A 127 -2.45 -8.34 3.66
CA GLU A 127 -3.65 -7.49 3.50
C GLU A 127 -3.63 -6.29 4.44
N ASN A 128 -4.70 -5.51 4.45
CA ASN A 128 -4.90 -4.48 5.48
C ASN A 128 -4.80 -5.08 6.88
N SER A 129 -3.90 -4.55 7.70
CA SER A 129 -3.57 -5.09 9.02
C SER A 129 -4.77 -5.16 9.96
N VAL A 130 -5.71 -4.21 9.88
CA VAL A 130 -6.95 -4.21 10.70
C VAL A 130 -7.90 -5.31 10.25
N LEU A 131 -8.09 -5.48 8.93
CA LEU A 131 -8.96 -6.53 8.38
C LEU A 131 -8.38 -7.91 8.65
N TRP A 132 -7.07 -8.05 8.57
CA TRP A 132 -6.37 -9.28 8.91
C TRP A 132 -6.58 -9.70 10.36
N MET A 133 -6.47 -8.76 11.30
CA MET A 133 -6.77 -9.02 12.72
C MET A 133 -8.22 -9.46 12.92
N LYS A 134 -9.18 -8.77 12.29
CA LYS A 134 -10.61 -9.14 12.34
C LYS A 134 -10.85 -10.55 11.79
N ARG A 135 -10.28 -10.88 10.62
CA ARG A 135 -10.45 -12.19 9.97
C ARG A 135 -9.90 -13.34 10.80
N HIS A 136 -8.79 -13.11 11.49
CA HIS A 136 -8.17 -14.12 12.37
C HIS A 136 -8.71 -14.10 13.80
N ASN A 137 -9.73 -13.27 14.08
CA ASN A 137 -10.33 -13.11 15.41
C ASN A 137 -9.28 -12.82 16.51
N LEU A 138 -8.31 -11.96 16.19
CA LEU A 138 -7.22 -11.59 17.08
C LEU A 138 -7.57 -10.31 17.85
N ASN A 139 -7.17 -10.28 19.11
CA ASN A 139 -7.36 -9.15 20.00
C ASN A 139 -6.01 -8.59 20.47
N TYR A 140 -6.05 -7.50 21.22
CA TYR A 140 -4.89 -6.96 21.91
C TYR A 140 -4.23 -8.03 22.80
N ASN A 141 -2.91 -8.11 22.75
CA ASN A 141 -2.07 -9.12 23.43
C ASN A 141 -2.07 -10.54 22.82
N ASP A 142 -2.66 -10.77 21.66
CA ASP A 142 -2.57 -12.06 20.96
C ASP A 142 -1.28 -12.19 20.13
N PHE A 143 -0.16 -11.62 20.62
CA PHE A 143 1.13 -11.59 19.90
C PHE A 143 1.65 -12.99 19.55
N ASP A 144 1.43 -13.95 20.43
CA ASP A 144 1.83 -15.36 20.29
C ASP A 144 0.89 -16.17 19.37
N LYS A 145 -0.29 -15.62 19.05
CA LYS A 145 -1.29 -16.25 18.20
C LYS A 145 -1.25 -15.76 16.74
N LEU A 146 -0.34 -14.84 16.42
CA LEU A 146 -0.23 -14.31 15.04
C LEU A 146 0.07 -15.45 14.08
N PRO A 147 -0.78 -15.70 13.05
CA PRO A 147 -0.52 -16.71 12.04
C PRO A 147 0.82 -16.45 11.33
N PRO A 148 1.71 -17.43 11.26
CA PRO A 148 3.01 -17.23 10.64
C PRO A 148 2.89 -17.11 9.11
N GLY A 149 3.75 -16.28 8.52
CA GLY A 149 3.90 -16.22 7.07
C GLY A 149 3.06 -15.18 6.36
N SER A 150 2.39 -14.30 7.13
CA SER A 150 1.61 -13.16 6.56
C SER A 150 2.46 -11.95 6.20
N ARG A 151 3.76 -11.98 6.50
CA ARG A 151 4.72 -10.90 6.24
C ARG A 151 5.93 -11.41 5.47
N ALA A 152 6.49 -10.54 4.62
CA ALA A 152 7.76 -10.77 3.95
C ALA A 152 8.60 -9.47 3.92
N THR A 153 9.88 -9.61 3.63
CA THR A 153 10.75 -8.46 3.34
C THR A 153 10.40 -7.86 1.99
N TRP A 154 10.81 -6.62 1.75
CA TRP A 154 10.56 -5.93 0.48
C TRP A 154 11.05 -6.74 -0.77
N PRO A 155 12.26 -7.35 -0.77
CA PRO A 155 12.70 -8.18 -1.90
C PRO A 155 11.82 -9.42 -2.14
N GLU A 156 11.10 -9.91 -1.14
CA GLU A 156 10.27 -11.11 -1.24
C GLU A 156 8.79 -10.81 -1.53
N ARG A 157 8.45 -9.56 -1.92
CA ARG A 157 7.07 -9.15 -2.18
C ARG A 157 6.36 -9.98 -3.24
N GLY A 158 7.08 -10.42 -4.28
CA GLY A 158 6.54 -11.32 -5.30
C GLY A 158 6.14 -12.67 -4.73
N ARG A 159 6.98 -13.25 -3.87
CA ARG A 159 6.70 -14.54 -3.22
C ARG A 159 5.51 -14.46 -2.26
N LEU A 160 5.37 -13.35 -1.50
CA LEU A 160 4.20 -13.13 -0.66
C LEU A 160 2.93 -13.01 -1.49
N ALA A 161 2.99 -12.32 -2.63
CA ALA A 161 1.84 -12.20 -3.54
C ALA A 161 1.42 -13.56 -4.09
N VAL A 162 2.35 -14.42 -4.50
CA VAL A 162 2.04 -15.79 -4.92
C VAL A 162 1.45 -16.60 -3.77
N ALA A 163 2.01 -16.51 -2.57
CA ALA A 163 1.49 -17.20 -1.39
C ALA A 163 0.05 -16.78 -1.01
N LYS A 164 -0.34 -15.53 -1.30
CA LYS A 164 -1.69 -15.00 -1.08
C LYS A 164 -2.64 -15.28 -2.25
N LEU A 165 -2.19 -15.01 -3.47
CA LEU A 165 -3.04 -14.87 -4.66
C LEU A 165 -2.85 -15.99 -5.69
N GLY A 166 -1.87 -16.85 -5.52
CA GLY A 166 -1.56 -17.92 -6.48
C GLY A 166 -2.76 -18.80 -6.84
N THR A 167 -3.66 -19.07 -5.88
CA THR A 167 -4.88 -19.84 -6.12
C THR A 167 -5.94 -19.11 -6.96
N LYS A 168 -5.82 -17.77 -7.12
CA LYS A 168 -6.71 -16.97 -7.98
C LYS A 168 -6.23 -16.92 -9.43
N LEU A 169 -5.01 -17.40 -9.72
CA LEU A 169 -4.48 -17.46 -11.08
C LEU A 169 -5.05 -18.68 -11.81
N GLU A 170 -5.56 -18.46 -13.01
CA GLU A 170 -6.14 -19.47 -13.87
C GLU A 170 -5.34 -19.58 -15.18
N THR A 171 -5.54 -20.65 -15.96
CA THR A 171 -4.88 -20.83 -17.26
C THR A 171 -5.28 -19.73 -18.28
N THR A 172 -6.39 -19.06 -18.05
CA THR A 172 -6.88 -17.93 -18.85
C THR A 172 -6.37 -16.56 -18.37
N THR A 173 -5.75 -16.49 -17.19
CA THR A 173 -5.17 -15.26 -16.64
C THR A 173 -4.04 -14.77 -17.53
N THR A 174 -3.98 -13.47 -17.74
CA THR A 174 -2.95 -12.80 -18.53
C THR A 174 -2.26 -11.71 -17.71
N SER A 175 -1.15 -11.18 -18.19
CA SER A 175 -0.43 -10.08 -17.52
C SER A 175 -1.27 -8.80 -17.36
N SER A 176 -2.30 -8.59 -18.19
CA SER A 176 -3.23 -7.47 -18.05
C SER A 176 -4.12 -7.57 -16.81
N ASP A 177 -4.29 -8.78 -16.26
CA ASP A 177 -5.13 -9.01 -15.09
C ASP A 177 -4.37 -8.80 -13.76
N PHE A 178 -3.03 -8.77 -13.82
CA PHE A 178 -2.17 -8.73 -12.62
C PHE A 178 -2.39 -7.49 -11.75
N THR A 179 -2.64 -6.35 -12.36
CA THR A 179 -2.93 -5.11 -11.63
C THR A 179 -4.17 -5.26 -10.75
N ALA A 180 -5.28 -5.73 -11.34
CA ALA A 180 -6.54 -5.94 -10.63
C ALA A 180 -6.47 -7.07 -9.60
N LEU A 181 -5.64 -8.10 -9.84
CA LEU A 181 -5.39 -9.16 -8.86
C LEU A 181 -4.60 -8.68 -7.66
N LEU A 182 -3.61 -7.79 -7.87
CA LEU A 182 -2.74 -7.31 -6.81
C LEU A 182 -3.38 -6.26 -5.92
N LEU A 183 -4.15 -5.33 -6.52
CA LEU A 183 -4.78 -4.22 -5.84
C LEU A 183 -6.18 -3.99 -6.42
N GLN A 184 -7.18 -4.10 -5.57
CA GLN A 184 -8.57 -3.87 -5.91
C GLN A 184 -9.23 -2.96 -4.89
N SER A 185 -9.75 -1.82 -5.34
CA SER A 185 -10.60 -0.95 -4.53
C SER A 185 -12.01 -1.54 -4.44
N GLY A 186 -12.49 -1.71 -3.21
CA GLY A 186 -13.88 -2.08 -2.95
C GLY A 186 -14.81 -0.88 -2.93
N ALA A 187 -16.09 -1.11 -2.68
CA ALA A 187 -17.09 -0.05 -2.46
C ALA A 187 -16.80 0.75 -1.17
N THR A 188 -16.12 0.13 -0.22
CA THR A 188 -15.64 0.75 1.03
C THR A 188 -14.22 0.29 1.32
N SER A 189 -13.49 1.00 2.17
CA SER A 189 -12.14 0.63 2.61
C SER A 189 -12.08 -0.74 3.30
N GLU A 190 -13.18 -1.25 3.84
CA GLU A 190 -13.26 -2.59 4.42
C GLU A 190 -13.35 -3.70 3.37
N GLN A 191 -13.63 -3.35 2.12
CA GLN A 191 -13.72 -4.28 0.98
C GLN A 191 -12.52 -4.19 0.05
N ASP A 192 -11.55 -3.33 0.38
CA ASP A 192 -10.31 -3.23 -0.38
C ASP A 192 -9.50 -4.53 -0.24
N ASP A 193 -9.05 -5.09 -1.37
CA ASP A 193 -8.12 -6.25 -1.39
C ASP A 193 -6.78 -5.82 -1.99
N PHE A 194 -5.74 -5.86 -1.18
CA PHE A 194 -4.39 -5.43 -1.55
C PHE A 194 -3.34 -6.05 -0.64
N ILE A 195 -2.08 -5.93 -1.01
CA ILE A 195 -0.94 -6.21 -0.15
C ILE A 195 -0.49 -4.90 0.48
N GLU A 196 -0.55 -4.82 1.81
CA GLU A 196 -0.14 -3.63 2.56
C GLU A 196 1.39 -3.55 2.64
N VAL A 197 1.93 -2.34 2.50
CA VAL A 197 3.36 -2.07 2.66
C VAL A 197 3.56 -1.28 3.95
N HIS A 198 4.42 -1.78 4.82
CA HIS A 198 4.78 -1.15 6.08
C HIS A 198 6.18 -0.53 5.95
N ILE A 199 6.27 0.78 6.05
CA ILE A 199 7.51 1.54 5.87
C ILE A 199 7.89 2.19 7.19
N TYR A 200 9.05 1.85 7.74
CA TYR A 200 9.55 2.45 8.97
C TYR A 200 10.10 3.85 8.72
N GLY A 201 9.74 4.80 9.60
CA GLY A 201 10.20 6.18 9.57
C GLY A 201 9.45 7.08 8.60
N ASP A 202 9.74 8.37 8.66
CA ASP A 202 9.06 9.40 7.90
C ASP A 202 9.38 9.37 6.41
N LEU A 203 8.44 9.88 5.62
CA LEU A 203 8.57 10.13 4.20
C LEU A 203 8.47 11.64 3.95
N SER A 204 9.13 12.12 2.92
CA SER A 204 8.99 13.49 2.42
C SER A 204 8.63 13.46 0.95
N ILE A 205 8.45 14.62 0.35
CA ILE A 205 8.25 14.72 -1.10
C ILE A 205 9.40 14.10 -1.90
N HIS A 206 10.63 14.10 -1.35
CA HIS A 206 11.79 13.45 -1.97
C HIS A 206 11.67 11.92 -2.02
N SER A 207 10.82 11.33 -1.17
CA SER A 207 10.50 9.91 -1.23
C SER A 207 9.50 9.57 -2.35
N VAL A 208 8.88 10.58 -2.98
CA VAL A 208 7.92 10.42 -4.06
C VAL A 208 8.64 10.46 -5.40
N LYS A 209 8.50 9.40 -6.18
CA LYS A 209 8.97 9.32 -7.56
C LYS A 209 8.01 10.05 -8.50
N GLN A 210 6.72 9.81 -8.31
CA GLN A 210 5.66 10.25 -9.18
C GLN A 210 4.39 10.49 -8.38
N LEU A 211 3.66 11.54 -8.74
CA LEU A 211 2.32 11.81 -8.25
C LEU A 211 1.33 11.62 -9.39
N ILE A 212 0.40 10.67 -9.23
CA ILE A 212 -0.65 10.39 -10.21
C ILE A 212 -1.94 11.02 -9.71
N LEU A 213 -2.61 11.80 -10.57
CA LEU A 213 -3.93 12.36 -10.33
C LEU A 213 -4.98 11.60 -11.13
N ASP A 214 -5.95 11.00 -10.46
CA ASP A 214 -7.13 10.39 -11.07
C ASP A 214 -8.20 11.46 -11.35
N THR A 215 -8.24 11.98 -12.58
CA THR A 215 -9.16 13.05 -12.99
C THR A 215 -10.62 12.63 -13.13
N PRO A 216 -10.99 11.38 -13.46
CA PRO A 216 -12.40 10.96 -13.45
C PRO A 216 -13.08 11.20 -12.10
N ARG A 217 -12.34 11.12 -11.02
CA ARG A 217 -12.86 11.30 -9.65
C ARG A 217 -12.81 12.73 -9.18
N ARG A 218 -11.83 13.51 -9.64
CA ARG A 218 -11.63 14.89 -9.25
C ARG A 218 -11.39 15.81 -10.44
N LYS A 219 -12.37 16.65 -10.74
CA LYS A 219 -12.21 17.72 -11.73
C LYS A 219 -11.35 18.85 -11.14
N MET A 220 -10.08 18.87 -11.48
CA MET A 220 -9.22 20.03 -11.25
C MET A 220 -9.19 20.92 -12.49
N GLN A 221 -9.11 22.25 -12.29
CA GLN A 221 -8.94 23.17 -13.40
C GLN A 221 -7.51 23.05 -13.95
N LYS A 222 -7.33 23.24 -15.25
CA LYS A 222 -6.01 23.12 -15.91
C LYS A 222 -4.90 23.95 -15.23
N HIS A 223 -5.24 25.13 -14.73
CA HIS A 223 -4.26 25.98 -14.04
C HIS A 223 -3.87 25.44 -12.66
N GLU A 224 -4.77 24.78 -11.93
CA GLU A 224 -4.47 24.13 -10.65
C GLU A 224 -3.54 22.94 -10.85
N VAL A 225 -3.83 22.10 -11.85
CA VAL A 225 -2.96 20.99 -12.24
C VAL A 225 -1.57 21.49 -12.59
N LYS A 226 -1.49 22.54 -13.43
CA LYS A 226 -0.19 23.11 -13.83
C LYS A 226 0.57 23.67 -12.63
N LYS A 227 -0.11 24.38 -11.72
CA LYS A 227 0.50 24.90 -10.48
C LYS A 227 1.07 23.78 -9.61
N LEU A 228 0.32 22.68 -9.47
CA LEU A 228 0.77 21.50 -8.73
C LEU A 228 1.99 20.84 -9.43
N GLN A 229 1.94 20.67 -10.76
CA GLN A 229 3.05 20.14 -11.55
C GLN A 229 4.33 20.97 -11.36
N ASP A 230 4.24 22.31 -11.49
CA ASP A 230 5.38 23.21 -11.32
C ASP A 230 5.96 23.11 -9.89
N LYS A 231 5.08 23.00 -8.88
CA LYS A 231 5.44 22.89 -7.47
C LYS A 231 6.16 21.57 -7.18
N VAL A 232 5.59 20.46 -7.62
CA VAL A 232 6.12 19.10 -7.38
C VAL A 232 7.43 18.89 -8.13
N LYS A 233 7.52 19.37 -9.38
CA LYS A 233 8.74 19.29 -10.20
C LYS A 233 9.93 20.02 -9.56
N LYS A 234 9.69 21.19 -8.95
CA LYS A 234 10.72 21.93 -8.18
C LYS A 234 11.25 21.12 -6.99
N LEU A 235 10.46 20.21 -6.47
CA LEU A 235 10.79 19.34 -5.35
C LEU A 235 11.34 17.97 -5.80
N GLY A 236 11.57 17.77 -7.10
CA GLY A 236 12.22 16.58 -7.64
C GLY A 236 11.32 15.35 -7.84
N ALA A 237 9.99 15.55 -7.90
CA ALA A 237 9.03 14.52 -8.30
C ALA A 237 8.29 14.92 -9.58
N ASP A 238 7.70 13.96 -10.28
CA ASP A 238 6.90 14.17 -11.47
C ASP A 238 5.40 14.08 -11.16
N VAL A 239 4.57 14.74 -11.97
CA VAL A 239 3.10 14.64 -11.88
C VAL A 239 2.55 14.09 -13.18
N GLU A 240 1.88 12.97 -13.10
CA GLU A 240 1.09 12.37 -14.17
C GLU A 240 -0.40 12.63 -13.91
N VAL A 241 -1.11 13.01 -14.95
CA VAL A 241 -2.56 13.20 -14.91
C VAL A 241 -3.20 12.11 -15.75
N ILE A 242 -3.91 11.21 -15.11
CA ILE A 242 -4.72 10.19 -15.79
C ILE A 242 -6.09 10.81 -16.10
N THR A 243 -6.49 10.79 -17.34
CA THR A 243 -7.78 11.33 -17.83
C THR A 243 -8.73 10.22 -18.19
#